data_572d703ee09f881f8befaf5be77d1cb0
#
_entry.id   572d703ee09f881f8befaf5be77d1cb0
#
_cell.length_a   1.000
_cell.length_b   1.000
_cell.length_c   1.000
_cell.angle_alpha   90.00
_cell.angle_beta   90.00
_cell.angle_gamma   90.00
#
_symmetry.space_group_name_H-M   'P 1'
#
loop_
_entity.id
_entity.type
_entity.pdbx_description
1 polymer ?
#
loop_
_entity_poly.entity_id
_entity_poly.type
_entity_poly.pdbx_seq_one_letter_code
_entity_poly.pdbx_strand_id
1 'polypeptide(L)'
;EIAPATRLILPNDERLDSVAFGCTSGAMVLGDEYVEREVRRHRPGIPVTSPMLAGIEALKALGLRRVALLTPYMQAINERMRAHVEARGIEVPALGSFNNPDDLVAATISPDTLLEAATRLGRAKEVDGVFISCSSFRAAGIIERLEQATGKPATASNHAMAWHALRLAGYREAVKGWGRLFEL
;
A
#
# COMPACT_ATOMS: atom_id res chain seq x y z
N GLU A 1 -17.15 -12.48 2.88
CA GLU A 1 -17.66 -12.40 1.47
C GLU A 1 -16.54 -12.35 0.41
N ILE A 2 -15.26 -12.54 0.80
CA ILE A 2 -14.13 -12.52 -0.16
C ILE A 2 -14.26 -13.65 -1.18
N ALA A 3 -14.53 -14.88 -0.72
CA ALA A 3 -14.63 -16.04 -1.60
C ALA A 3 -15.71 -15.89 -2.70
N PRO A 4 -16.96 -15.51 -2.41
CA PRO A 4 -17.96 -15.28 -3.45
C PRO A 4 -17.56 -14.17 -4.44
N ALA A 5 -16.95 -13.07 -3.96
CA ALA A 5 -16.47 -12.00 -4.82
C ALA A 5 -15.35 -12.46 -5.76
N THR A 6 -14.43 -13.29 -5.25
CA THR A 6 -13.32 -13.85 -6.06
C THR A 6 -13.84 -14.68 -7.24
N ARG A 7 -14.97 -15.37 -7.08
CA ARG A 7 -15.58 -16.16 -8.17
C ARG A 7 -16.04 -15.29 -9.34
N LEU A 8 -16.36 -14.01 -9.07
CA LEU A 8 -16.83 -13.07 -10.09
C LEU A 8 -15.69 -12.41 -10.89
N ILE A 9 -14.45 -12.57 -10.46
CA ILE A 9 -13.29 -12.04 -11.18
C ILE A 9 -13.01 -12.98 -12.35
N LEU A 10 -13.17 -12.49 -13.58
CA LEU A 10 -13.01 -13.27 -14.83
C LEU A 10 -13.67 -14.65 -14.70
N PRO A 11 -15.02 -14.71 -14.71
CA PRO A 11 -15.77 -15.93 -14.36
C PRO A 11 -15.66 -17.04 -15.40
N ASN A 12 -15.18 -16.76 -16.61
CA ASN A 12 -15.12 -17.69 -17.75
C ASN A 12 -13.78 -18.45 -17.85
N ASP A 13 -13.14 -18.75 -16.74
CA ASP A 13 -11.86 -19.47 -16.66
C ASP A 13 -10.69 -18.80 -17.40
N GLU A 14 -10.78 -17.47 -17.59
CA GLU A 14 -9.68 -16.72 -18.12
C GLU A 14 -8.48 -16.77 -17.15
N ARG A 15 -7.30 -16.77 -17.74
CA ARG A 15 -6.06 -16.83 -16.94
C ARG A 15 -5.90 -15.58 -16.07
N LEU A 16 -5.76 -15.82 -14.78
CA LEU A 16 -5.32 -14.82 -13.80
C LEU A 16 -3.93 -15.21 -13.29
N ASP A 17 -3.03 -14.23 -13.22
CA ASP A 17 -1.68 -14.45 -12.72
C ASP A 17 -1.55 -14.06 -11.23
N SER A 18 -2.39 -13.16 -10.73
CA SER A 18 -2.47 -12.79 -9.31
C SER A 18 -3.84 -12.18 -8.98
N VAL A 19 -4.18 -12.14 -7.69
CA VAL A 19 -5.38 -11.46 -7.16
C VAL A 19 -4.98 -10.51 -6.04
N ALA A 20 -5.54 -9.32 -6.04
CA ALA A 20 -5.33 -8.32 -5.00
C ALA A 20 -6.63 -8.05 -4.20
N PHE A 21 -6.54 -8.09 -2.88
CA PHE A 21 -7.59 -7.65 -1.97
C PHE A 21 -7.43 -6.16 -1.67
N GLY A 22 -8.31 -5.29 -2.16
CA GLY A 22 -8.11 -3.85 -2.30
C GLY A 22 -8.33 -2.98 -1.04
N CYS A 23 -8.41 -3.53 0.18
CA CYS A 23 -8.67 -2.74 1.38
C CYS A 23 -7.51 -2.81 2.39
N THR A 24 -6.85 -1.66 2.67
CA THR A 24 -5.67 -1.60 3.55
C THR A 24 -6.00 -1.93 5.00
N SER A 25 -6.97 -1.24 5.60
CA SER A 25 -7.40 -1.49 6.99
C SER A 25 -8.07 -2.85 7.13
N GLY A 26 -8.86 -3.26 6.13
CA GLY A 26 -9.46 -4.59 6.09
C GLY A 26 -8.43 -5.71 6.07
N ALA A 27 -7.38 -5.61 5.25
CA ALA A 27 -6.29 -6.58 5.21
C ALA A 27 -5.54 -6.67 6.56
N MET A 28 -5.28 -5.52 7.19
CA MET A 28 -4.64 -5.48 8.51
C MET A 28 -5.48 -6.18 9.59
N VAL A 29 -6.81 -6.00 9.56
CA VAL A 29 -7.72 -6.58 10.57
C VAL A 29 -7.96 -8.07 10.34
N LEU A 30 -8.15 -8.49 9.09
CA LEU A 30 -8.43 -9.87 8.73
C LEU A 30 -7.17 -10.75 8.78
N GLY A 31 -6.02 -10.17 8.46
CA GLY A 31 -4.76 -10.87 8.25
C GLY A 31 -4.61 -11.44 6.84
N ASP A 32 -3.38 -11.38 6.32
CA ASP A 32 -3.07 -11.80 4.95
C ASP A 32 -3.38 -13.29 4.70
N GLU A 33 -3.11 -14.16 5.68
CA GLU A 33 -3.41 -15.60 5.59
C GLU A 33 -4.90 -15.90 5.43
N TYR A 34 -5.76 -15.12 6.12
CA TYR A 34 -7.20 -15.25 5.98
C TYR A 34 -7.64 -14.84 4.58
N VAL A 35 -7.16 -13.69 4.10
CA VAL A 35 -7.48 -13.18 2.76
C VAL A 35 -7.06 -14.18 1.69
N GLU A 36 -5.83 -14.67 1.77
CA GLU A 36 -5.26 -15.65 0.84
C GLU A 36 -6.09 -16.94 0.82
N ARG A 37 -6.43 -17.49 1.98
CA ARG A 37 -7.26 -18.69 2.10
C ARG A 37 -8.63 -18.50 1.45
N GLU A 38 -9.29 -17.37 1.69
CA GLU A 38 -10.61 -17.10 1.13
C GLU A 38 -10.59 -16.91 -0.40
N VAL A 39 -9.55 -16.25 -0.94
CA VAL A 39 -9.35 -16.13 -2.38
C VAL A 39 -9.12 -17.49 -3.01
N ARG A 40 -8.26 -18.32 -2.40
CA ARG A 40 -7.88 -19.65 -2.92
C ARG A 40 -9.00 -20.68 -2.87
N ARG A 41 -10.10 -20.42 -2.16
CA ARG A 41 -11.30 -21.28 -2.23
C ARG A 41 -11.89 -21.36 -3.65
N HIS A 42 -11.76 -20.30 -4.45
CA HIS A 42 -12.25 -20.25 -5.82
C HIS A 42 -11.16 -20.14 -6.88
N ARG A 43 -9.94 -19.81 -6.47
CA ARG A 43 -8.75 -19.72 -7.33
C ARG A 43 -7.57 -20.46 -6.67
N PRO A 44 -7.59 -21.82 -6.63
CA PRO A 44 -6.54 -22.62 -6.00
C PRO A 44 -5.16 -22.28 -6.56
N GLY A 45 -4.19 -22.09 -5.67
CA GLY A 45 -2.79 -21.86 -6.04
C GLY A 45 -2.46 -20.46 -6.55
N ILE A 46 -3.46 -19.57 -6.75
CA ILE A 46 -3.19 -18.22 -7.25
C ILE A 46 -2.38 -17.39 -6.22
N PRO A 47 -1.38 -16.63 -6.66
CA PRO A 47 -0.73 -15.64 -5.83
C PRO A 47 -1.71 -14.54 -5.40
N VAL A 48 -1.68 -14.18 -4.11
CA VAL A 48 -2.57 -13.18 -3.53
C VAL A 48 -1.75 -12.05 -2.90
N THR A 49 -2.21 -10.84 -3.04
CA THR A 49 -1.65 -9.68 -2.34
C THR A 49 -2.74 -8.83 -1.70
N SER A 50 -2.32 -7.95 -0.79
CA SER A 50 -3.14 -6.92 -0.17
C SER A 50 -2.35 -5.62 -0.12
N PRO A 51 -2.99 -4.44 0.08
CA PRO A 51 -2.25 -3.18 0.21
C PRO A 51 -1.28 -3.17 1.39
N MET A 52 -1.58 -3.91 2.46
CA MET A 52 -0.73 -3.99 3.64
C MET A 52 0.49 -4.88 3.39
N LEU A 53 0.27 -6.09 2.88
CA LEU A 53 1.33 -7.01 2.49
C LEU A 53 2.25 -6.36 1.45
N ALA A 54 1.67 -5.84 0.37
CA ALA A 54 2.40 -5.18 -0.70
C ALA A 54 3.18 -3.95 -0.20
N GLY A 55 2.60 -3.16 0.71
CA GLY A 55 3.26 -2.03 1.34
C GLY A 55 4.54 -2.45 2.07
N ILE A 56 4.46 -3.48 2.91
CA ILE A 56 5.62 -4.01 3.64
C ILE A 56 6.69 -4.54 2.66
N GLU A 57 6.30 -5.31 1.65
CA GLU A 57 7.25 -5.84 0.67
C GLU A 57 7.90 -4.71 -0.17
N ALA A 58 7.13 -3.67 -0.52
CA ALA A 58 7.65 -2.50 -1.20
C ALA A 58 8.67 -1.71 -0.33
N LEU A 59 8.36 -1.51 0.95
CA LEU A 59 9.28 -0.83 1.88
C LEU A 59 10.59 -1.60 2.04
N LYS A 60 10.53 -2.93 2.14
CA LYS A 60 11.70 -3.81 2.17
C LYS A 60 12.49 -3.74 0.86
N ALA A 61 11.83 -3.82 -0.29
CA ALA A 61 12.48 -3.73 -1.60
C ALA A 61 13.20 -2.39 -1.80
N LEU A 62 12.62 -1.30 -1.30
CA LEU A 62 13.24 0.04 -1.29
C LEU A 62 14.35 0.19 -0.23
N GLY A 63 14.61 -0.83 0.61
CA GLY A 63 15.62 -0.80 1.67
C GLY A 63 15.27 0.12 2.85
N LEU A 64 13.99 0.46 3.02
CA LEU A 64 13.55 1.40 4.06
C LEU A 64 13.43 0.73 5.42
N ARG A 65 13.90 1.40 6.46
CA ARG A 65 13.85 0.94 7.85
C ARG A 65 13.10 1.90 8.79
N ARG A 66 12.98 3.18 8.41
CA ARG A 66 12.35 4.22 9.21
C ARG A 66 11.48 5.09 8.32
N VAL A 67 10.17 4.90 8.37
CA VAL A 67 9.27 5.55 7.43
C VAL A 67 8.40 6.61 8.10
N ALA A 68 8.13 7.69 7.35
CA ALA A 68 7.01 8.56 7.63
C ALA A 68 5.73 7.89 7.14
N LEU A 69 4.74 7.74 8.01
CA LEU A 69 3.45 7.12 7.70
C LEU A 69 2.37 8.21 7.61
N LEU A 70 1.70 8.31 6.46
CA LEU A 70 0.54 9.18 6.25
C LEU A 70 -0.72 8.34 6.03
N THR A 71 -1.79 8.63 6.77
CA THR A 71 -3.05 7.88 6.73
C THR A 71 -4.27 8.80 6.75
N PRO A 72 -5.49 8.33 6.41
CA PRO A 72 -6.71 9.06 6.73
C PRO A 72 -7.24 8.77 8.14
N TYR A 73 -6.81 7.70 8.78
CA TYR A 73 -7.51 7.02 9.87
C TYR A 73 -7.53 7.77 11.20
N MET A 74 -8.51 7.42 12.04
CA MET A 74 -8.58 7.84 13.44
C MET A 74 -7.42 7.24 14.26
N GLN A 75 -7.09 7.86 15.39
CA GLN A 75 -5.94 7.50 16.22
C GLN A 75 -5.85 6.00 16.54
N ALA A 76 -6.94 5.37 16.95
CA ALA A 76 -6.93 3.94 17.31
C ALA A 76 -6.51 3.03 16.13
N ILE A 77 -6.89 3.36 14.91
CA ILE A 77 -6.47 2.62 13.71
C ILE A 77 -5.01 2.94 13.38
N ASN A 78 -4.59 4.18 13.55
CA ASN A 78 -3.21 4.61 13.32
C ASN A 78 -2.21 3.89 14.25
N GLU A 79 -2.56 3.74 15.51
CA GLU A 79 -1.73 2.99 16.50
C GLU A 79 -1.57 1.52 16.08
N ARG A 80 -2.66 0.88 15.66
CA ARG A 80 -2.62 -0.49 15.12
C ARG A 80 -1.81 -0.58 13.83
N MET A 81 -1.94 0.40 12.94
CA MET A 81 -1.20 0.47 11.68
C MET A 81 0.31 0.62 11.95
N ARG A 82 0.69 1.54 12.85
CA ARG A 82 2.07 1.70 13.30
C ARG A 82 2.62 0.39 13.86
N ALA A 83 1.93 -0.20 14.83
CA ALA A 83 2.35 -1.46 15.43
C ALA A 83 2.50 -2.60 14.40
N HIS A 84 1.61 -2.65 13.41
CA HIS A 84 1.66 -3.64 12.33
C HIS A 84 2.91 -3.49 11.45
N VAL A 85 3.31 -2.24 11.12
CA VAL A 85 4.51 -1.94 10.35
C VAL A 85 5.76 -2.22 11.19
N GLU A 86 5.78 -1.78 12.44
CA GLU A 86 6.90 -1.96 13.38
C GLU A 86 7.16 -3.44 13.72
N ALA A 87 6.12 -4.24 13.85
CA ALA A 87 6.25 -5.70 14.05
C ALA A 87 6.94 -6.41 12.87
N ARG A 88 7.09 -5.74 11.73
CA ARG A 88 7.80 -6.25 10.54
C ARG A 88 9.19 -5.65 10.36
N GLY A 89 9.72 -4.99 11.41
CA GLY A 89 11.08 -4.47 11.47
C GLY A 89 11.27 -3.12 10.80
N ILE A 90 10.18 -2.36 10.58
CA ILE A 90 10.22 -1.02 9.98
C ILE A 90 9.69 -0.03 11.02
N GLU A 91 10.54 0.87 11.51
CA GLU A 91 10.17 1.90 12.47
C GLU A 91 9.28 2.98 11.84
N VAL A 92 8.39 3.57 12.63
CA VAL A 92 7.51 4.67 12.20
C VAL A 92 7.73 5.89 13.12
N PRO A 93 8.86 6.60 13.00
CA PRO A 93 9.17 7.76 13.85
C PRO A 93 8.27 8.97 13.58
N ALA A 94 7.68 9.07 12.40
CA ALA A 94 6.76 10.14 12.03
C ALA A 94 5.44 9.58 11.52
N LEU A 95 4.32 10.02 12.10
CA LEU A 95 2.98 9.65 11.66
C LEU A 95 2.12 10.90 11.52
N GLY A 96 1.47 11.04 10.37
CA GLY A 96 0.45 12.05 10.10
C GLY A 96 -0.86 11.42 9.69
N SER A 97 -1.97 12.08 10.05
CA SER A 97 -3.29 11.58 9.70
C SER A 97 -4.23 12.74 9.36
N PHE A 98 -5.15 12.49 8.44
CA PHE A 98 -6.29 13.37 8.19
C PHE A 98 -7.41 13.17 9.21
N ASN A 99 -7.29 12.15 10.07
CA ASN A 99 -8.18 11.86 11.19
C ASN A 99 -9.66 11.76 10.77
N ASN A 100 -9.94 11.07 9.68
CA ASN A 100 -11.28 10.92 9.12
C ASN A 100 -11.66 9.42 9.06
N PRO A 101 -12.83 9.03 9.59
CA PRO A 101 -13.28 7.64 9.57
C PRO A 101 -13.93 7.22 8.25
N ASP A 102 -14.24 8.16 7.35
CA ASP A 102 -15.00 7.91 6.13
C ASP A 102 -14.07 7.73 4.92
N ASP A 103 -14.08 6.53 4.34
CA ASP A 103 -13.29 6.20 3.16
C ASP A 103 -13.70 6.98 1.91
N LEU A 104 -14.97 7.39 1.79
CA LEU A 104 -15.46 8.22 0.68
C LEU A 104 -14.86 9.62 0.78
N VAL A 105 -14.79 10.18 1.99
CA VAL A 105 -14.12 11.47 2.23
C VAL A 105 -12.62 11.34 1.97
N ALA A 106 -11.98 10.27 2.40
CA ALA A 106 -10.57 10.00 2.10
C ALA A 106 -10.29 10.02 0.59
N ALA A 107 -11.18 9.45 -0.22
CA ALA A 107 -11.06 9.44 -1.68
C ALA A 107 -11.18 10.83 -2.34
N THR A 108 -11.80 11.81 -1.65
CA THR A 108 -11.94 13.18 -2.15
C THR A 108 -10.72 14.06 -1.88
N ILE A 109 -9.82 13.66 -0.97
CA ILE A 109 -8.60 14.40 -0.68
C ILE A 109 -7.76 14.52 -1.96
N SER A 110 -7.41 15.76 -2.32
CA SER A 110 -6.71 15.99 -3.58
C SER A 110 -5.29 15.40 -3.59
N PRO A 111 -4.78 14.97 -4.75
CA PRO A 111 -3.39 14.54 -4.86
C PRO A 111 -2.39 15.60 -4.37
N ASP A 112 -2.63 16.88 -4.60
CA ASP A 112 -1.74 17.95 -4.15
C ASP A 112 -1.76 18.11 -2.62
N THR A 113 -2.90 17.97 -1.97
CA THR A 113 -3.01 17.93 -0.49
C THR A 113 -2.24 16.73 0.09
N LEU A 114 -2.36 15.56 -0.55
CA LEU A 114 -1.59 14.38 -0.16
C LEU A 114 -0.08 14.61 -0.32
N LEU A 115 0.33 15.20 -1.44
CA LEU A 115 1.74 15.51 -1.73
C LEU A 115 2.31 16.46 -0.68
N GLU A 116 1.60 17.55 -0.36
CA GLU A 116 2.03 18.51 0.65
C GLU A 116 2.20 17.85 2.02
N ALA A 117 1.18 17.12 2.50
CA ALA A 117 1.23 16.44 3.78
C ALA A 117 2.35 15.40 3.86
N ALA A 118 2.49 14.57 2.82
CA ALA A 118 3.52 13.55 2.73
C ALA A 118 4.94 14.15 2.64
N THR A 119 5.11 15.25 1.88
CA THR A 119 6.38 15.97 1.78
C THR A 119 6.80 16.53 3.13
N ARG A 120 5.88 17.15 3.87
CA ARG A 120 6.16 17.69 5.21
C ARG A 120 6.65 16.60 6.16
N LEU A 121 6.01 15.43 6.17
CA LEU A 121 6.44 14.29 6.99
C LEU A 121 7.75 13.69 6.50
N GLY A 122 7.93 13.54 5.20
CA GLY A 122 9.13 12.96 4.59
C GLY A 122 10.40 13.78 4.77
N ARG A 123 10.28 15.09 5.06
CA ARG A 123 11.43 15.96 5.36
C ARG A 123 12.01 15.77 6.75
N ALA A 124 11.34 15.04 7.64
CA ALA A 124 11.89 14.72 8.96
C ALA A 124 13.23 13.97 8.81
N LYS A 125 14.21 14.33 9.64
CA LYS A 125 15.60 13.79 9.54
C LYS A 125 15.68 12.32 9.95
N GLU A 126 14.76 11.90 10.81
CA GLU A 126 14.69 10.54 11.36
C GLU A 126 14.09 9.51 10.42
N VAL A 127 13.51 9.91 9.28
CA VAL A 127 12.92 8.99 8.30
C VAL A 127 13.80 8.83 7.07
N ASP A 128 13.79 7.65 6.48
CA ASP A 128 14.50 7.29 5.24
C ASP A 128 13.57 7.12 4.03
N GLY A 129 12.24 7.14 4.26
CA GLY A 129 11.24 7.10 3.20
C GLY A 129 9.83 7.45 3.66
N VAL A 130 8.88 7.41 2.74
CA VAL A 130 7.47 7.76 2.99
C VAL A 130 6.54 6.64 2.55
N PHE A 131 5.59 6.29 3.43
CA PHE A 131 4.50 5.37 3.12
C PHE A 131 3.14 6.07 3.30
N ILE A 132 2.37 6.18 2.22
CA ILE A 132 1.00 6.70 2.23
C ILE A 132 0.03 5.52 2.30
N SER A 133 -0.58 5.32 3.46
CA SER A 133 -1.32 4.09 3.77
C SER A 133 -2.84 4.28 3.75
N CYS A 134 -3.41 4.14 2.60
CA CYS A 134 -4.85 3.93 2.32
C CYS A 134 -5.03 3.67 0.81
N SER A 135 -5.76 2.62 0.44
CA SER A 135 -6.03 2.32 -0.98
C SER A 135 -7.02 3.31 -1.62
N SER A 136 -7.84 4.00 -0.82
CA SER A 136 -8.76 5.04 -1.31
C SER A 136 -8.06 6.36 -1.66
N PHE A 137 -6.85 6.60 -1.16
CA PHE A 137 -6.07 7.78 -1.53
C PHE A 137 -5.61 7.71 -3.00
N ARG A 138 -5.80 8.80 -3.73
CA ARG A 138 -5.30 8.95 -5.11
C ARG A 138 -3.80 9.29 -5.12
N ALA A 139 -3.00 8.41 -4.51
CA ALA A 139 -1.60 8.68 -4.20
C ALA A 139 -0.61 8.14 -5.24
N ALA A 140 -0.98 7.12 -6.03
CA ALA A 140 -0.03 6.49 -6.96
C ALA A 140 0.63 7.49 -7.93
N GLY A 141 -0.15 8.41 -8.50
CA GLY A 141 0.34 9.40 -9.46
C GLY A 141 1.19 10.55 -8.88
N ILE A 142 1.35 10.63 -7.56
CA ILE A 142 2.18 11.67 -6.92
C ILE A 142 3.53 11.13 -6.40
N ILE A 143 3.77 9.83 -6.47
CA ILE A 143 4.93 9.20 -5.84
C ILE A 143 6.25 9.78 -6.38
N GLU A 144 6.40 9.88 -7.69
CA GLU A 144 7.62 10.45 -8.29
C GLU A 144 7.86 11.90 -7.86
N ARG A 145 6.81 12.74 -7.84
CA ARG A 145 6.87 14.12 -7.33
C ARG A 145 7.25 14.18 -5.85
N LEU A 146 6.74 13.25 -5.05
CA LEU A 146 7.06 13.14 -3.63
C LEU A 146 8.53 12.77 -3.41
N GLU A 147 9.05 11.81 -4.17
CA GLU A 147 10.45 11.42 -4.14
C GLU A 147 11.37 12.58 -4.54
N GLN A 148 11.01 13.34 -5.58
CA GLN A 148 11.73 14.55 -5.98
C GLN A 148 11.72 15.63 -4.88
N ALA A 149 10.57 15.86 -4.23
CA ALA A 149 10.40 16.88 -3.20
C ALA A 149 11.12 16.56 -1.88
N THR A 150 11.31 15.27 -1.58
CA THR A 150 11.93 14.80 -0.32
C THR A 150 13.36 14.28 -0.49
N GLY A 151 13.75 13.90 -1.72
CA GLY A 151 15.00 13.20 -2.01
C GLY A 151 15.01 11.73 -1.55
N LYS A 152 13.89 11.23 -1.01
CA LYS A 152 13.75 9.91 -0.39
C LYS A 152 12.79 9.02 -1.16
N PRO A 153 12.96 7.67 -1.14
CA PRO A 153 11.99 6.76 -1.72
C PRO A 153 10.61 6.90 -1.07
N ALA A 154 9.57 6.68 -1.87
CA ALA A 154 8.21 6.71 -1.38
C ALA A 154 7.34 5.64 -2.05
N THR A 155 6.28 5.24 -1.35
CA THR A 155 5.24 4.40 -1.92
C THR A 155 3.89 4.68 -1.27
N ALA A 156 2.83 4.13 -1.85
CA ALA A 156 1.48 4.19 -1.30
C ALA A 156 0.81 2.82 -1.38
N SER A 157 -0.25 2.60 -0.60
CA SER A 157 -0.96 1.31 -0.55
C SER A 157 -1.37 0.79 -1.93
N ASN A 158 -2.03 1.60 -2.74
CA ASN A 158 -2.45 1.21 -4.10
C ASN A 158 -1.28 1.09 -5.07
N HIS A 159 -0.27 1.94 -4.95
CA HIS A 159 0.96 1.91 -5.74
C HIS A 159 1.77 0.63 -5.46
N ALA A 160 2.02 0.31 -4.19
CA ALA A 160 2.71 -0.90 -3.78
C ALA A 160 1.94 -2.17 -4.18
N MET A 161 0.59 -2.14 -4.06
CA MET A 161 -0.26 -3.27 -4.44
C MET A 161 -0.17 -3.56 -5.94
N ALA A 162 -0.19 -2.54 -6.80
CA ALA A 162 -0.01 -2.70 -8.24
C ALA A 162 1.38 -3.27 -8.57
N TRP A 163 2.44 -2.72 -7.97
CA TRP A 163 3.80 -3.23 -8.13
C TRP A 163 3.92 -4.70 -7.69
N HIS A 164 3.42 -5.05 -6.51
CA HIS A 164 3.54 -6.41 -5.98
C HIS A 164 2.72 -7.41 -6.81
N ALA A 165 1.52 -7.03 -7.27
CA ALA A 165 0.72 -7.87 -8.16
C ALA A 165 1.47 -8.19 -9.47
N LEU A 166 2.15 -7.20 -10.07
CA LEU A 166 3.01 -7.41 -11.25
C LEU A 166 4.16 -8.39 -10.94
N ARG A 167 4.83 -8.23 -9.78
CA ARG A 167 5.93 -9.14 -9.38
C ARG A 167 5.44 -10.57 -9.13
N LEU A 168 4.26 -10.75 -8.55
CA LEU A 168 3.60 -12.04 -8.38
C LEU A 168 3.19 -12.67 -9.73
N ALA A 169 2.80 -11.87 -10.69
CA ALA A 169 2.50 -12.28 -12.06
C ALA A 169 3.75 -12.59 -12.90
N GLY A 170 4.96 -12.42 -12.34
CA GLY A 170 6.22 -12.70 -13.06
C GLY A 170 6.74 -11.52 -13.89
N TYR A 171 6.05 -10.38 -13.94
CA TYR A 171 6.53 -9.20 -14.63
C TYR A 171 7.68 -8.54 -13.86
N ARG A 172 8.86 -8.43 -14.47
CA ARG A 172 10.10 -7.95 -13.83
C ARG A 172 10.69 -6.69 -14.47
N GLU A 173 10.09 -6.20 -15.54
CA GLU A 173 10.60 -5.03 -16.23
C GLU A 173 10.35 -3.76 -15.42
N ALA A 174 11.28 -2.79 -15.56
CA ALA A 174 11.12 -1.47 -14.97
C ALA A 174 10.01 -0.68 -15.68
N VAL A 175 9.19 0.01 -14.89
CA VAL A 175 8.12 0.88 -15.39
C VAL A 175 8.42 2.32 -14.99
N LYS A 176 8.92 3.11 -15.94
CA LYS A 176 9.31 4.51 -15.71
C LYS A 176 8.11 5.41 -15.43
N GLY A 177 8.34 6.48 -14.67
CA GLY A 177 7.33 7.50 -14.35
C GLY A 177 6.45 7.15 -13.14
N TRP A 178 6.75 6.05 -12.45
CA TRP A 178 6.03 5.60 -11.25
C TRP A 178 6.90 5.58 -9.99
N GLY A 179 8.04 6.27 -9.99
CA GLY A 179 8.98 6.32 -8.86
C GLY A 179 9.87 5.09 -8.75
N ARG A 180 10.79 5.13 -7.79
CA ARG A 180 11.89 4.16 -7.64
C ARG A 180 11.43 2.72 -7.47
N LEU A 181 10.28 2.50 -6.82
CA LEU A 181 9.77 1.15 -6.59
C LEU A 181 9.53 0.38 -7.89
N PHE A 182 9.02 1.05 -8.92
CA PHE A 182 8.72 0.42 -10.21
C PHE A 182 9.94 0.28 -11.12
N GLU A 183 11.09 0.78 -10.69
CA GLU A 183 12.37 0.62 -11.41
C GLU A 183 13.22 -0.55 -10.87
N LEU A 184 12.76 -1.22 -9.78
CA LEU A 184 13.43 -2.35 -9.13
C LEU A 184 13.21 -3.69 -9.85
#